data_323db983d2dfb3341ab7360948516d34
#
_entry.id   323db983d2dfb3341ab7360948516d34
#
_cell.length_a   1.000
_cell.length_b   1.000
_cell.length_c   1.000
_cell.angle_alpha   90.00
_cell.angle_beta   90.00
_cell.angle_gamma   90.00
#
_symmetry.space_group_name_H-M   'P 1'
#
loop_
_entity.id
_entity.type
_entity.pdbx_description
1 polymer ?
#
loop_
_entity_poly.entity_id
_entity_poly.type
_entity_poly.pdbx_seq_one_letter_code
_entity_poly.pdbx_strand_id
1 'polypeptide(L)'
;ALDVTIQAQVIDLMKDLVDEFHMGIIFITHDLGVVAQTCDRVNVMYLGRLIEEGPVREVIRNPKHPYTQGLISALPKLDNLDQSLTAVPGDIPSPLERPSGCVFNTRCSQIVGAACTTIGPNAVDLGADHTVACHIYKEVAE
;
A
#
# COMPACT_ATOMS: atom_id res chain seq x y z
N ALA A 1 -4.71 16.42 -15.98
CA ALA A 1 -4.21 16.42 -14.60
C ALA A 1 -4.60 17.77 -13.99
N LEU A 2 -5.17 17.77 -12.79
CA LEU A 2 -5.42 18.99 -12.03
C LEU A 2 -4.06 19.60 -11.64
N ASP A 3 -3.99 20.93 -11.66
CA ASP A 3 -2.87 21.67 -11.09
C ASP A 3 -2.75 21.32 -9.59
N VAL A 4 -1.53 21.19 -9.08
CA VAL A 4 -1.24 20.85 -7.69
C VAL A 4 -1.96 21.78 -6.70
N THR A 5 -2.07 23.07 -7.07
CA THR A 5 -2.80 24.07 -6.27
C THR A 5 -4.29 23.78 -6.20
N ILE A 6 -4.90 23.43 -7.33
CA ILE A 6 -6.33 23.06 -7.41
C ILE A 6 -6.57 21.75 -6.66
N GLN A 7 -5.68 20.78 -6.79
CA GLN A 7 -5.78 19.52 -6.06
C GLN A 7 -5.79 19.75 -4.53
N ALA A 8 -4.90 20.60 -4.03
CA ALA A 8 -4.86 20.94 -2.60
C ALA A 8 -6.17 21.58 -2.13
N GLN A 9 -6.71 22.55 -2.87
CA GLN A 9 -7.98 23.22 -2.55
C GLN A 9 -9.17 22.23 -2.53
N VAL A 10 -9.22 21.29 -3.47
CA VAL A 10 -10.26 20.26 -3.51
C VAL A 10 -10.15 19.33 -2.29
N ILE A 11 -8.93 18.95 -1.90
CA ILE A 11 -8.72 18.10 -0.72
C ILE A 11 -9.15 18.84 0.56
N ASP A 12 -8.82 20.12 0.69
CA ASP A 12 -9.22 20.91 1.86
C ASP A 12 -10.75 21.06 1.93
N LEU A 13 -11.41 21.34 0.80
CA LEU A 13 -12.87 21.36 0.74
C LEU A 13 -13.50 20.00 1.13
N MET A 14 -12.90 18.88 0.69
CA MET A 14 -13.40 17.55 1.08
C MET A 14 -13.26 17.30 2.57
N LYS A 15 -12.17 17.75 3.21
CA LYS A 15 -11.99 17.66 4.67
C LYS A 15 -13.06 18.48 5.41
N ASP A 16 -13.30 19.70 4.97
CA ASP A 16 -14.33 20.57 5.56
C ASP A 16 -15.71 19.91 5.50
N LEU A 17 -16.05 19.29 4.37
CA LEU A 17 -17.31 18.56 4.21
C LEU A 17 -17.41 17.31 5.12
N VAL A 18 -16.31 16.58 5.30
CA VAL A 18 -16.26 15.45 6.26
C VAL A 18 -16.59 15.93 7.66
N ASP A 19 -15.96 17.03 8.09
CA ASP A 19 -16.14 17.57 9.44
C ASP A 19 -17.53 18.14 9.64
N GLU A 20 -18.07 18.87 8.65
CA GLU A 20 -19.39 19.49 8.71
C GLU A 20 -20.53 18.46 8.72
N PHE A 21 -20.44 17.44 7.86
CA PHE A 21 -21.49 16.44 7.68
C PHE A 21 -21.23 15.12 8.43
N HIS A 22 -20.12 14.99 9.14
CA HIS A 22 -19.72 13.78 9.88
C HIS A 22 -19.73 12.53 8.99
N MET A 23 -19.23 12.64 7.76
CA MET A 23 -19.23 11.56 6.78
C MET A 23 -17.86 10.89 6.68
N GLY A 24 -17.81 9.66 6.16
CA GLY A 24 -16.56 9.00 5.75
C GLY A 24 -16.31 9.20 4.26
N ILE A 25 -15.04 9.35 3.87
CA ILE A 25 -14.62 9.41 2.46
C ILE A 25 -13.69 8.23 2.14
N ILE A 26 -13.89 7.63 0.97
CA ILE A 26 -12.96 6.67 0.39
C ILE A 26 -12.22 7.35 -0.75
N PHE A 27 -10.90 7.51 -0.59
CA PHE A 27 -10.01 7.99 -1.64
C PHE A 27 -9.40 6.83 -2.42
N ILE A 28 -9.56 6.83 -3.74
CA ILE A 28 -8.87 5.92 -4.64
C ILE A 28 -7.83 6.73 -5.40
N THR A 29 -6.57 6.52 -5.09
CA THR A 29 -5.45 7.29 -5.66
C THR A 29 -4.17 6.45 -5.72
N HIS A 30 -3.24 6.84 -6.55
CA HIS A 30 -1.87 6.33 -6.56
C HIS A 30 -0.88 7.30 -5.90
N ASP A 31 -1.34 8.44 -5.41
CA ASP A 31 -0.51 9.45 -4.76
C ASP A 31 -0.44 9.20 -3.25
N LEU A 32 0.66 8.60 -2.81
CA LEU A 32 0.92 8.31 -1.40
C LEU A 32 1.11 9.59 -0.57
N GLY A 33 1.51 10.71 -1.17
CA GLY A 33 1.60 12.00 -0.50
C GLY A 33 0.24 12.51 -0.08
N VAL A 34 -0.76 12.38 -0.96
CA VAL A 34 -2.16 12.71 -0.66
C VAL A 34 -2.68 11.79 0.44
N VAL A 35 -2.45 10.47 0.33
CA VAL A 35 -2.86 9.49 1.35
C VAL A 35 -2.28 9.84 2.71
N ALA A 36 -0.99 10.16 2.77
CA ALA A 36 -0.29 10.48 4.02
C ALA A 36 -0.84 11.72 4.74
N GLN A 37 -1.36 12.68 3.99
CA GLN A 37 -1.84 13.96 4.53
C GLN A 37 -3.35 13.98 4.81
N THR A 38 -4.10 13.06 4.21
CA THR A 38 -5.56 13.18 4.14
C THR A 38 -6.29 12.02 4.80
N CYS A 39 -5.71 10.83 4.77
CA CYS A 39 -6.40 9.61 5.20
C CYS A 39 -5.96 9.17 6.60
N ASP A 40 -6.89 8.59 7.36
CA ASP A 40 -6.60 7.95 8.65
C ASP A 40 -6.08 6.53 8.46
N ARG A 41 -6.65 5.82 7.47
CA ARG A 41 -6.31 4.43 7.13
C ARG A 41 -5.97 4.30 5.65
N VAL A 42 -5.17 3.33 5.32
CA VAL A 42 -4.82 2.99 3.94
C VAL A 42 -4.99 1.50 3.68
N ASN A 43 -5.53 1.21 2.51
CA ASN A 43 -5.67 -0.13 1.95
C ASN A 43 -4.79 -0.22 0.70
N VAL A 44 -3.69 -0.96 0.78
CA VAL A 44 -2.78 -1.17 -0.34
C VAL A 44 -3.26 -2.36 -1.16
N MET A 45 -3.49 -2.12 -2.44
CA MET A 45 -3.99 -3.15 -3.37
C MET A 45 -2.97 -3.45 -4.47
N TYR A 46 -2.89 -4.73 -4.85
CA TYR A 46 -2.13 -5.19 -6.00
C TYR A 46 -2.93 -6.23 -6.80
N LEU A 47 -3.08 -6.04 -8.10
CA LEU A 47 -3.89 -6.89 -9.00
C LEU A 47 -5.29 -7.22 -8.43
N GLY A 48 -5.96 -6.23 -7.82
CA GLY A 48 -7.30 -6.39 -7.25
C GLY A 48 -7.35 -7.22 -5.96
N ARG A 49 -6.23 -7.41 -5.28
CA ARG A 49 -6.15 -8.03 -3.94
C ARG A 49 -5.67 -7.00 -2.94
N LEU A 50 -6.30 -6.98 -1.78
CA LEU A 50 -5.82 -6.26 -0.61
C LEU A 50 -4.61 -7.01 -0.06
N ILE A 51 -3.47 -6.33 0.03
CA ILE A 51 -2.20 -6.96 0.44
C ILE A 51 -1.68 -6.40 1.75
N GLU A 52 -2.06 -5.17 2.11
CA GLU A 52 -1.72 -4.55 3.38
C GLU A 52 -2.73 -3.48 3.71
N GLU A 53 -3.15 -3.39 4.98
CA GLU A 53 -4.04 -2.33 5.46
C GLU A 53 -3.68 -1.91 6.88
N GLY A 54 -3.98 -0.66 7.21
CA GLY A 54 -3.76 -0.18 8.57
C GLY A 54 -3.86 1.33 8.69
N PRO A 55 -3.57 1.86 9.88
CA PRO A 55 -3.37 3.29 10.07
C PRO A 55 -2.29 3.82 9.13
N VAL A 56 -2.54 4.95 8.46
CA VAL A 56 -1.62 5.51 7.46
C VAL A 56 -0.20 5.65 8.01
N ARG A 57 -0.07 6.12 9.24
CA ARG A 57 1.24 6.32 9.87
C ARG A 57 2.03 5.01 10.02
N GLU A 58 1.33 3.93 10.39
CA GLU A 58 1.96 2.61 10.56
C GLU A 58 2.39 2.03 9.21
N VAL A 59 1.50 2.02 8.22
CA VAL A 59 1.81 1.46 6.90
C VAL A 59 2.93 2.24 6.21
N ILE A 60 2.98 3.58 6.34
CA ILE A 60 4.04 4.39 5.72
C ILE A 60 5.37 4.25 6.45
N ARG A 61 5.39 4.24 7.80
CA ARG A 61 6.64 4.18 8.58
C ARG A 61 7.21 2.78 8.70
N ASN A 62 6.35 1.78 8.71
CA ASN A 62 6.69 0.40 8.97
C ASN A 62 5.96 -0.56 8.00
N PRO A 63 6.12 -0.37 6.67
CA PRO A 63 5.45 -1.20 5.67
C PRO A 63 5.87 -2.65 5.82
N LYS A 64 4.92 -3.57 5.74
CA LYS A 64 5.14 -5.00 5.97
C LYS A 64 5.22 -5.79 4.67
N HIS A 65 4.32 -5.52 3.74
CA HIS A 65 4.33 -6.24 2.47
C HIS A 65 5.49 -5.73 1.57
N PRO A 66 6.26 -6.62 0.91
CA PRO A 66 7.38 -6.22 0.03
C PRO A 66 6.98 -5.23 -1.09
N TYR A 67 5.76 -5.30 -1.61
CA TYR A 67 5.26 -4.32 -2.56
C TYR A 67 5.11 -2.93 -1.93
N THR A 68 4.51 -2.84 -0.74
CA THR A 68 4.35 -1.58 -0.01
C THR A 68 5.70 -0.97 0.33
N GLN A 69 6.67 -1.81 0.75
CA GLN A 69 8.06 -1.38 0.97
C GLN A 69 8.66 -0.76 -0.29
N GLY A 70 8.45 -1.42 -1.44
CA GLY A 70 8.89 -0.91 -2.73
C GLY A 70 8.24 0.42 -3.12
N LEU A 71 6.91 0.57 -2.88
CA LEU A 71 6.20 1.82 -3.14
C LEU A 71 6.73 2.97 -2.27
N ILE A 72 6.91 2.72 -0.97
CA ILE A 72 7.41 3.75 -0.03
C ILE A 72 8.87 4.10 -0.35
N SER A 73 9.71 3.13 -0.74
CA SER A 73 11.11 3.38 -1.09
C SER A 73 11.27 4.18 -2.39
N ALA A 74 10.28 4.14 -3.27
CA ALA A 74 10.25 4.91 -4.51
C ALA A 74 9.81 6.37 -4.31
N LEU A 75 9.35 6.76 -3.11
CA LEU A 75 9.02 8.15 -2.83
C LEU A 75 10.30 9.00 -2.67
N PRO A 76 10.33 10.20 -3.25
CA PRO A 76 11.42 11.15 -3.02
C PRO A 76 11.54 11.47 -1.52
N LYS A 77 12.71 11.25 -0.94
CA LYS A 77 13.01 11.67 0.43
C LYS A 77 13.69 13.03 0.39
N LEU A 78 13.15 14.00 1.10
CA LEU A 78 13.68 15.37 1.15
C LEU A 78 15.12 15.42 1.70
N ASP A 79 15.50 14.44 2.52
CA ASP A 79 16.81 14.38 3.17
C ASP A 79 17.90 13.73 2.32
N ASN A 80 17.57 13.20 1.12
CA ASN A 80 18.54 12.45 0.31
C ASN A 80 18.20 12.52 -1.19
N LEU A 81 18.38 13.70 -1.78
CA LEU A 81 18.09 13.97 -3.20
C LEU A 81 18.98 13.14 -4.19
N ASP A 82 20.11 12.61 -3.71
CA ASP A 82 21.02 11.77 -4.50
C ASP A 82 20.67 10.28 -4.48
N GLN A 83 19.66 9.86 -3.75
CA GLN A 83 19.25 8.45 -3.73
C GLN A 83 18.53 8.10 -5.03
N SER A 84 19.11 7.18 -5.82
CA SER A 84 18.45 6.63 -6.99
C SER A 84 17.10 6.02 -6.56
N LEU A 85 16.00 6.52 -7.13
CA LEU A 85 14.65 5.99 -6.89
C LEU A 85 14.63 4.51 -7.32
N THR A 86 14.53 3.62 -6.38
CA THR A 86 14.49 2.19 -6.66
C THR A 86 13.04 1.79 -6.95
N ALA A 87 12.69 1.77 -8.22
CA ALA A 87 11.39 1.25 -8.65
C ALA A 87 11.28 -0.25 -8.32
N VAL A 88 10.07 -0.70 -8.03
CA VAL A 88 9.80 -2.14 -7.89
C VAL A 88 10.09 -2.84 -9.22
N PRO A 89 11.07 -3.76 -9.29
CA PRO A 89 11.50 -4.35 -10.55
C PRO A 89 10.43 -5.23 -11.20
N GLY A 90 10.56 -5.46 -12.51
CA GLY A 90 9.72 -6.34 -13.32
C GLY A 90 8.40 -5.71 -13.77
N ASP A 91 7.77 -6.35 -14.76
CA ASP A 91 6.50 -5.91 -15.33
C ASP A 91 5.30 -6.33 -14.47
N ILE A 92 4.25 -5.52 -14.50
CA ILE A 92 3.00 -5.86 -13.81
C ILE A 92 2.28 -6.92 -14.66
N PRO A 93 1.98 -8.11 -14.09
CA PRO A 93 1.22 -9.13 -14.81
C PRO A 93 -0.17 -8.63 -15.21
N SER A 94 -0.73 -9.22 -16.26
CA SER A 94 -2.10 -8.93 -16.67
C SER A 94 -3.09 -9.26 -15.54
N PRO A 95 -4.04 -8.37 -15.24
CA PRO A 95 -5.11 -8.68 -14.28
C PRO A 95 -5.96 -9.90 -14.67
N LEU A 96 -5.97 -10.25 -15.96
CA LEU A 96 -6.69 -11.41 -16.48
C LEU A 96 -5.89 -12.72 -16.32
N GLU A 97 -4.57 -12.62 -16.17
CA GLU A 97 -3.64 -13.75 -16.03
C GLU A 97 -2.87 -13.60 -14.71
N ARG A 98 -3.61 -13.63 -13.61
CA ARG A 98 -3.02 -13.48 -12.27
C ARG A 98 -2.10 -14.65 -11.95
N PRO A 99 -0.92 -14.39 -11.37
CA PRO A 99 -0.06 -15.44 -10.86
C PRO A 99 -0.79 -16.32 -9.83
N SER A 100 -0.51 -17.60 -9.80
CA SER A 100 -0.91 -18.50 -8.71
C SER A 100 -0.19 -18.11 -7.42
N GLY A 101 -0.80 -18.39 -6.28
CA GLY A 101 -0.23 -18.02 -4.99
C GLY A 101 -0.39 -16.54 -4.65
N CYS A 102 0.64 -15.94 -4.11
CA CYS A 102 0.68 -14.50 -3.85
C CYS A 102 0.70 -13.74 -5.17
N VAL A 103 -0.21 -12.79 -5.35
CA VAL A 103 -0.33 -12.01 -6.60
C VAL A 103 0.92 -11.18 -6.94
N PHE A 104 1.80 -10.96 -5.97
CA PHE A 104 3.04 -10.22 -6.13
C PHE A 104 4.28 -11.11 -6.33
N ASN A 105 4.13 -12.44 -6.34
CA ASN A 105 5.26 -13.39 -6.34
C ASN A 105 6.24 -13.20 -7.48
N THR A 106 5.78 -12.85 -8.69
CA THR A 106 6.62 -12.67 -9.89
C THR A 106 7.58 -11.48 -9.78
N ARG A 107 7.33 -10.55 -8.86
CA ARG A 107 8.11 -9.33 -8.64
C ARG A 107 8.66 -9.21 -7.22
N CYS A 108 8.39 -10.22 -6.39
CA CYS A 108 8.79 -10.21 -4.98
C CYS A 108 10.26 -10.58 -4.83
N SER A 109 11.05 -9.70 -4.21
CA SER A 109 12.45 -9.96 -3.87
C SER A 109 12.60 -10.80 -2.59
N GLN A 110 11.50 -11.08 -1.86
CA GLN A 110 11.50 -11.72 -0.56
C GLN A 110 10.67 -13.02 -0.56
N ILE A 111 10.84 -13.86 -1.56
CA ILE A 111 10.15 -15.16 -1.63
C ILE A 111 10.68 -16.07 -0.53
N VAL A 112 9.78 -16.58 0.34
CA VAL A 112 10.14 -17.45 1.48
C VAL A 112 9.90 -18.93 1.24
N GLY A 113 9.45 -19.34 0.05
CA GLY A 113 9.26 -20.75 -0.31
C GLY A 113 8.16 -20.98 -1.34
N ALA A 114 7.87 -22.27 -1.60
CA ALA A 114 6.89 -22.68 -2.61
C ALA A 114 5.47 -22.13 -2.33
N ALA A 115 5.11 -21.89 -1.08
CA ALA A 115 3.81 -21.30 -0.73
C ALA A 115 3.56 -19.96 -1.44
N CYS A 116 4.59 -19.14 -1.64
CA CYS A 116 4.47 -17.88 -2.35
C CYS A 116 3.96 -18.03 -3.79
N THR A 117 4.24 -19.16 -4.44
CA THR A 117 3.86 -19.43 -5.82
C THR A 117 2.64 -20.35 -5.97
N THR A 118 2.21 -21.01 -4.89
CA THR A 118 1.14 -22.02 -4.95
C THR A 118 -0.11 -21.67 -4.16
N ILE A 119 0.03 -20.91 -3.06
CA ILE A 119 -1.06 -20.62 -2.12
C ILE A 119 -1.17 -19.12 -1.92
N GLY A 120 -2.37 -18.56 -2.08
CA GLY A 120 -2.64 -17.16 -1.74
C GLY A 120 -2.45 -16.93 -0.23
N PRO A 121 -1.71 -15.89 0.18
CA PRO A 121 -1.53 -15.62 1.61
C PRO A 121 -2.84 -15.17 2.25
N ASN A 122 -3.10 -15.65 3.47
CA ASN A 122 -4.14 -15.10 4.32
C ASN A 122 -3.69 -13.77 4.91
N ALA A 123 -4.66 -12.94 5.28
CA ALA A 123 -4.40 -11.73 6.04
C ALA A 123 -4.03 -12.09 7.48
N VAL A 124 -2.93 -11.55 7.96
CA VAL A 124 -2.42 -11.72 9.32
C VAL A 124 -2.47 -10.38 10.04
N ASP A 125 -3.10 -10.34 11.20
CA ASP A 125 -3.11 -9.17 12.07
C ASP A 125 -1.77 -9.12 12.83
N LEU A 126 -1.08 -7.99 12.68
CA LEU A 126 0.21 -7.72 13.35
C LEU A 126 0.05 -6.85 14.60
N GLY A 127 -1.17 -6.58 15.01
CA GLY A 127 -1.50 -5.64 16.07
C GLY A 127 -1.58 -4.19 15.58
N ALA A 128 -2.05 -3.29 16.45
CA ALA A 128 -2.25 -1.87 16.13
C ALA A 128 -3.11 -1.61 14.87
N ASP A 129 -4.11 -2.46 14.63
CA ASP A 129 -4.98 -2.42 13.44
C ASP A 129 -4.22 -2.52 12.10
N HIS A 130 -3.05 -3.15 12.09
CA HIS A 130 -2.20 -3.33 10.92
C HIS A 130 -2.22 -4.77 10.45
N THR A 131 -2.76 -5.00 9.27
CA THR A 131 -2.97 -6.33 8.68
C THR A 131 -2.18 -6.47 7.38
N VAL A 132 -1.59 -7.64 7.14
CA VAL A 132 -0.82 -7.93 5.93
C VAL A 132 -1.12 -9.32 5.39
N ALA A 133 -1.29 -9.44 4.07
CA ALA A 133 -1.43 -10.71 3.37
C ALA A 133 -0.08 -11.12 2.74
N CYS A 134 0.78 -11.73 3.53
CA CYS A 134 2.13 -12.13 3.09
C CYS A 134 2.64 -13.36 3.85
N HIS A 135 3.23 -14.32 3.15
CA HIS A 135 3.77 -15.57 3.74
C HIS A 135 5.00 -15.36 4.63
N ILE A 136 5.60 -14.18 4.64
CA ILE A 136 6.67 -13.81 5.58
C ILE A 136 6.13 -13.84 7.02
N TYR A 137 4.85 -13.47 7.18
CA TYR A 137 4.16 -13.42 8.46
C TYR A 137 3.33 -14.69 8.62
N LYS A 138 3.48 -15.37 9.73
CA LYS A 138 2.68 -16.53 10.09
C LYS A 138 1.56 -16.06 11.01
N GLU A 139 0.39 -16.67 10.89
CA GLU A 139 -0.62 -16.55 11.93
C GLU A 139 0.02 -16.92 13.26
N VAL A 140 -0.09 -16.03 14.25
CA VAL A 140 0.29 -16.37 15.62
C VAL A 140 -0.78 -17.37 16.06
N ALA A 141 -0.42 -18.65 16.10
CA ALA A 141 -1.28 -19.66 16.70
C ALA A 141 -1.43 -19.29 18.19
N GLU A 142 -2.65 -18.95 18.60
CA GLU A 142 -3.02 -18.83 20.01
C GLU A 142 -2.92 -20.19 20.71
#